data_24082a2f7d45b208629aa460bd0e56bf
#
_entry.id   24082a2f7d45b208629aa460bd0e56bf
#
_cell.length_a   1.000
_cell.length_b   1.000
_cell.length_c   1.000
_cell.angle_alpha   90.00
_cell.angle_beta   90.00
_cell.angle_gamma   90.00
#
_symmetry.space_group_name_H-M   'P 1'
#
loop_
_entity.id
_entity.type
_entity.pdbx_description
1 polymer ?
#
loop_
_entity_poly.entity_id
_entity_poly.type
_entity_poly.pdbx_seq_one_letter_code
_entity_poly.pdbx_strand_id
1 'polypeptide(L)'
;MLMPKRVKFRRMQRGRMTGKATRGNTVSYGEYGLMALEPGWVKSNQIEAARIVMTRYTKRGGQVWIKIFPDKSVTMRAADSRMGSGKGTPEYWVAVVKPQRVMFEIAGVPEEIAREALRLASHKLPIKTKIVARTEEAGE
;
A
#
# COMPACT_ATOMS: atom_id res chain seq x y z
N MET A 1 -10.80 2.15 9.28
CA MET A 1 -9.82 1.68 8.31
C MET A 1 -10.26 2.02 6.91
N LEU A 2 -9.30 2.09 6.00
CA LEU A 2 -9.60 2.42 4.63
C LEU A 2 -10.41 1.32 3.96
N MET A 3 -11.48 1.71 3.29
CA MET A 3 -12.27 0.78 2.49
C MET A 3 -13.14 1.60 1.55
N PRO A 4 -13.58 1.03 0.42
CA PRO A 4 -14.42 1.77 -0.51
C PRO A 4 -15.77 2.08 0.12
N LYS A 5 -16.30 3.25 -0.18
CA LYS A 5 -17.64 3.61 0.30
C LYS A 5 -18.71 2.84 -0.46
N ARG A 6 -18.44 2.51 -1.72
CA ARG A 6 -19.41 1.81 -2.55
C ARG A 6 -18.68 0.83 -3.45
N VAL A 7 -19.20 -0.37 -3.57
CA VAL A 7 -18.61 -1.38 -4.44
C VAL A 7 -19.68 -1.99 -5.33
N LYS A 8 -19.31 -2.32 -6.54
CA LYS A 8 -20.22 -2.97 -7.47
C LYS A 8 -20.52 -4.39 -6.99
N PHE A 9 -19.50 -5.09 -6.51
CA PHE A 9 -19.67 -6.42 -5.97
C PHE A 9 -19.02 -6.48 -4.59
N ARG A 10 -19.72 -7.05 -3.62
CA ARG A 10 -19.18 -7.18 -2.27
C ARG A 10 -18.10 -8.24 -2.20
N ARG A 11 -18.19 -9.24 -3.06
CA ARG A 11 -17.20 -10.31 -3.11
C ARG A 11 -16.54 -10.27 -4.46
N MET A 12 -15.22 -10.23 -4.47
CA MET A 12 -14.46 -10.09 -5.68
C MET A 12 -13.64 -11.33 -5.95
N GLN A 13 -13.35 -11.57 -7.20
CA GLN A 13 -12.48 -12.67 -7.56
C GLN A 13 -11.05 -12.31 -7.26
N ARG A 14 -10.21 -13.34 -7.05
CA ARG A 14 -8.83 -13.09 -6.67
C ARG A 14 -8.04 -12.32 -7.73
N GLY A 15 -8.21 -12.66 -8.99
CA GLY A 15 -7.47 -11.99 -10.03
C GLY A 15 -6.03 -12.46 -10.12
N ARG A 16 -5.27 -11.83 -11.00
CA ARG A 16 -3.86 -12.16 -11.19
C ARG A 16 -2.99 -11.00 -10.74
N MET A 17 -1.79 -11.33 -10.24
CA MET A 17 -0.83 -10.32 -9.84
C MET A 17 0.41 -10.45 -10.69
N THR A 18 0.25 -10.31 -12.01
CA THR A 18 1.37 -10.42 -12.94
C THR A 18 1.71 -9.05 -13.51
N GLY A 19 2.92 -8.93 -13.99
CA GLY A 19 3.37 -7.70 -14.63
C GLY A 19 3.89 -6.67 -13.65
N LYS A 20 4.29 -5.54 -14.18
CA LYS A 20 4.80 -4.43 -13.39
C LYS A 20 3.80 -3.30 -13.43
N ALA A 21 3.89 -2.39 -12.48
CA ALA A 21 3.04 -1.22 -12.49
C ALA A 21 3.41 -0.34 -13.68
N THR A 22 2.41 0.06 -14.46
CA THR A 22 2.63 0.99 -15.56
C THR A 22 2.24 2.40 -15.16
N ARG A 23 1.45 2.53 -14.09
CA ARG A 23 1.09 3.82 -13.52
C ARG A 23 1.43 3.81 -12.05
N GLY A 24 1.70 4.97 -11.49
CA GLY A 24 2.05 5.06 -10.09
C GLY A 24 3.42 4.49 -9.79
N ASN A 25 4.31 4.48 -10.78
CA ASN A 25 5.66 3.95 -10.61
C ASN A 25 6.69 5.06 -10.43
N THR A 26 6.27 6.29 -10.25
CA THR A 26 7.17 7.40 -9.98
C THR A 26 6.64 8.22 -8.81
N VAL A 27 7.54 8.94 -8.15
CA VAL A 27 7.15 9.85 -7.08
C VAL A 27 6.58 11.11 -7.72
N SER A 28 5.34 11.42 -7.42
CA SER A 28 4.61 12.50 -8.09
C SER A 28 4.37 13.72 -7.22
N TYR A 29 3.97 13.52 -5.97
CA TYR A 29 3.62 14.63 -5.08
C TYR A 29 4.70 14.92 -4.06
N GLY A 30 5.40 13.91 -3.60
CA GLY A 30 6.41 14.06 -2.57
C GLY A 30 7.80 14.20 -3.13
N GLU A 31 8.78 14.07 -2.25
CA GLU A 31 10.19 14.11 -2.61
C GLU A 31 10.79 12.71 -2.56
N TYR A 32 10.26 11.86 -1.72
CA TYR A 32 10.72 10.49 -1.58
C TYR A 32 9.52 9.57 -1.50
N GLY A 33 9.67 8.34 -1.92
CA GLY A 33 8.58 7.38 -1.91
C GLY A 33 9.05 5.99 -1.56
N LEU A 34 8.09 5.14 -1.19
CA LEU A 34 8.34 3.74 -0.89
C LEU A 34 7.77 2.92 -2.01
N MET A 35 8.63 2.24 -2.74
CA MET A 35 8.25 1.48 -3.94
C MET A 35 8.24 0.00 -3.63
N ALA A 36 7.23 -0.70 -4.14
CA ALA A 36 7.15 -2.16 -3.99
C ALA A 36 8.15 -2.82 -4.93
N LEU A 37 8.84 -3.84 -4.43
CA LEU A 37 9.77 -4.61 -5.23
C LEU A 37 9.19 -5.96 -5.64
N GLU A 38 8.08 -6.35 -5.05
CA GLU A 38 7.44 -7.63 -5.38
C GLU A 38 5.93 -7.45 -5.33
N PRO A 39 5.17 -8.32 -5.98
CA PRO A 39 3.72 -8.20 -5.93
C PRO A 39 3.20 -8.67 -4.59
N GLY A 40 2.06 -8.16 -4.20
CA GLY A 40 1.44 -8.61 -2.95
C GLY A 40 0.15 -7.88 -2.67
N TRP A 41 -0.54 -8.34 -1.63
CA TRP A 41 -1.75 -7.72 -1.13
C TRP A 41 -1.40 -6.99 0.16
N VAL A 42 -1.67 -5.70 0.20
CA VAL A 42 -1.43 -4.90 1.39
C VAL A 42 -2.78 -4.61 2.03
N LYS A 43 -2.95 -5.07 3.27
CA LYS A 43 -4.23 -4.91 3.96
C LYS A 43 -4.43 -3.48 4.41
N SER A 44 -5.69 -3.08 4.56
CA SER A 44 -5.99 -1.71 4.97
C SER A 44 -5.37 -1.38 6.32
N ASN A 45 -5.31 -2.34 7.25
CA ASN A 45 -4.71 -2.06 8.55
C ASN A 45 -3.18 -1.91 8.43
N GLN A 46 -2.55 -2.57 7.46
CA GLN A 46 -1.12 -2.40 7.22
C GLN A 46 -0.84 -1.02 6.63
N ILE A 47 -1.69 -0.56 5.72
CA ILE A 47 -1.57 0.76 5.14
C ILE A 47 -1.69 1.82 6.25
N GLU A 48 -2.68 1.64 7.12
CA GLU A 48 -2.89 2.60 8.19
C GLU A 48 -1.73 2.58 9.19
N ALA A 49 -1.21 1.41 9.50
CA ALA A 49 -0.07 1.30 10.41
C ALA A 49 1.16 2.01 9.84
N ALA A 50 1.40 1.84 8.55
CA ALA A 50 2.53 2.50 7.91
C ALA A 50 2.37 4.02 7.94
N ARG A 51 1.16 4.51 7.67
CA ARG A 51 0.88 5.94 7.69
C ARG A 51 1.13 6.52 9.09
N ILE A 52 0.64 5.83 10.11
CA ILE A 52 0.80 6.29 11.49
C ILE A 52 2.28 6.37 11.88
N VAL A 53 3.05 5.35 11.50
CA VAL A 53 4.48 5.34 11.82
C VAL A 53 5.20 6.51 11.17
N MET A 54 4.90 6.78 9.89
CA MET A 54 5.54 7.89 9.20
C MET A 54 5.17 9.22 9.83
N THR A 55 3.89 9.41 10.13
CA THR A 55 3.43 10.66 10.71
C THR A 55 4.03 10.87 12.09
N ARG A 56 4.11 9.79 12.88
CA ARG A 56 4.65 9.88 14.23
C ARG A 56 6.16 10.18 14.21
N TYR A 57 6.88 9.56 13.30
CA TYR A 57 8.31 9.77 13.24
C TYR A 57 8.67 11.19 12.82
N THR A 58 7.91 11.77 11.89
CA THR A 58 8.17 13.11 11.44
C THR A 58 7.60 14.16 12.40
N LYS A 59 6.92 13.72 13.46
CA LYS A 59 6.30 14.60 14.45
C LYS A 59 5.36 15.60 13.79
N ARG A 60 4.65 15.09 12.78
CA ARG A 60 3.68 15.89 12.03
C ARG A 60 4.31 17.02 11.21
N GLY A 61 5.63 16.99 11.05
CA GLY A 61 6.26 17.87 10.07
C GLY A 61 6.15 17.24 8.71
N GLY A 62 6.01 18.03 7.69
CA GLY A 62 5.94 17.51 6.35
C GLY A 62 4.58 16.94 6.00
N GLN A 63 4.52 16.31 4.84
CA GLN A 63 3.29 15.72 4.33
C GLN A 63 3.54 14.29 3.89
N VAL A 64 2.51 13.45 4.05
CA VAL A 64 2.55 12.04 3.65
C VAL A 64 1.37 11.79 2.73
N TRP A 65 1.62 11.13 1.61
CA TRP A 65 0.56 10.73 0.69
C TRP A 65 0.50 9.21 0.63
N ILE A 66 -0.72 8.67 0.70
CA ILE A 66 -0.97 7.25 0.48
C ILE A 66 -1.40 7.11 -0.96
N LYS A 67 -0.62 6.37 -1.76
CA LYS A 67 -0.85 6.26 -3.19
C LYS A 67 -1.54 4.97 -3.59
N ILE A 68 -1.88 4.12 -2.64
CA ILE A 68 -2.61 2.88 -2.91
C ILE A 68 -3.89 2.89 -2.08
N PHE A 69 -4.89 2.17 -2.56
CA PHE A 69 -6.16 2.12 -1.86
C PHE A 69 -6.64 0.68 -1.80
N PRO A 70 -7.16 0.24 -0.64
CA PRO A 70 -7.60 -1.15 -0.49
C PRO A 70 -9.01 -1.32 -1.06
N ASP A 71 -9.10 -1.58 -2.35
CA ASP A 71 -10.38 -1.69 -3.02
C ASP A 71 -10.81 -3.11 -3.34
N LYS A 72 -10.00 -4.10 -2.96
CA LYS A 72 -10.34 -5.50 -3.20
C LYS A 72 -10.72 -6.17 -1.87
N SER A 73 -11.89 -6.79 -1.83
CA SER A 73 -12.32 -7.51 -0.65
C SER A 73 -11.76 -8.93 -0.67
N VAL A 74 -11.39 -9.42 0.49
CA VAL A 74 -10.90 -10.79 0.66
C VAL A 74 -11.82 -11.47 1.65
N THR A 75 -12.27 -12.68 1.31
CA THR A 75 -13.16 -13.42 2.16
C THR A 75 -12.39 -14.52 2.87
N MET A 76 -12.84 -14.86 4.06
CA MET A 76 -12.29 -15.97 4.81
C MET A 76 -13.42 -16.95 5.12
N ARG A 77 -13.11 -18.23 5.03
CA ARG A 77 -14.08 -19.24 5.40
C ARG A 77 -14.03 -19.40 6.92
N ALA A 78 -15.20 -19.42 7.52
CA ALA A 78 -15.27 -19.69 8.95
C ALA A 78 -14.79 -21.11 9.22
N ALA A 79 -14.25 -21.32 10.41
CA ALA A 79 -13.67 -22.62 10.74
C ALA A 79 -14.68 -23.74 10.65
N ASP A 80 -15.95 -23.45 10.91
CA ASP A 80 -17.00 -24.46 10.87
C ASP A 80 -17.79 -24.44 9.57
N SER A 81 -17.33 -23.71 8.55
CA SER A 81 -18.05 -23.69 7.28
C SER A 81 -17.87 -25.01 6.56
N ARG A 82 -18.93 -25.45 5.90
CA ARG A 82 -18.85 -26.67 5.11
C ARG A 82 -18.30 -26.33 3.73
N MET A 83 -17.61 -27.30 3.15
CA MET A 83 -17.12 -27.13 1.80
C MET A 83 -18.31 -27.05 0.85
N GLY A 84 -18.20 -26.17 -0.11
CA GLY A 84 -19.27 -26.02 -1.09
C GLY A 84 -20.40 -25.11 -0.66
N SER A 85 -20.33 -24.53 0.53
CA SER A 85 -21.40 -23.66 1.00
C SER A 85 -21.30 -22.25 0.40
N GLY A 86 -20.39 -22.04 -0.53
CA GLY A 86 -20.27 -20.76 -1.20
C GLY A 86 -19.18 -19.88 -0.61
N LYS A 87 -19.01 -18.72 -1.22
CA LYS A 87 -17.99 -17.79 -0.79
C LYS A 87 -18.44 -17.11 0.50
N GLY A 88 -17.54 -16.96 1.45
CA GLY A 88 -17.84 -16.28 2.69
C GLY A 88 -18.06 -14.79 2.52
N THR A 89 -18.43 -14.10 3.58
CA THR A 89 -18.60 -12.67 3.54
C THR A 89 -17.22 -12.00 3.49
N PRO A 90 -17.11 -10.79 2.94
CA PRO A 90 -15.84 -10.10 2.94
C PRO A 90 -15.36 -9.86 4.36
N GLU A 91 -14.10 -10.21 4.62
CA GLU A 91 -13.53 -10.07 5.96
C GLU A 91 -12.63 -8.85 6.06
N TYR A 92 -11.94 -8.52 5.00
CA TYR A 92 -11.05 -7.36 5.03
C TYR A 92 -10.78 -6.88 3.59
N TRP A 93 -10.19 -5.70 3.51
CA TRP A 93 -9.90 -5.08 2.23
C TRP A 93 -8.40 -4.96 2.02
N VAL A 94 -7.96 -5.15 0.78
CA VAL A 94 -6.55 -5.08 0.44
C VAL A 94 -6.35 -4.25 -0.82
N ALA A 95 -5.16 -3.66 -0.93
CA ALA A 95 -4.69 -3.07 -2.16
C ALA A 95 -3.85 -4.11 -2.88
N VAL A 96 -4.11 -4.33 -4.16
CA VAL A 96 -3.32 -5.24 -4.97
C VAL A 96 -2.17 -4.43 -5.54
N VAL A 97 -0.95 -4.77 -5.16
CA VAL A 97 0.23 -3.99 -5.51
C VAL A 97 1.11 -4.79 -6.46
N LYS A 98 1.52 -4.17 -7.54
CA LYS A 98 2.44 -4.77 -8.50
C LYS A 98 3.85 -4.23 -8.25
N PRO A 99 4.89 -4.95 -8.69
CA PRO A 99 6.25 -4.44 -8.54
C PRO A 99 6.40 -3.08 -9.19
N GLN A 100 7.23 -2.23 -8.58
CA GLN A 100 7.53 -0.87 -9.03
C GLN A 100 6.44 0.14 -8.73
N ARG A 101 5.38 -0.25 -8.03
CA ARG A 101 4.36 0.69 -7.60
C ARG A 101 4.88 1.50 -6.42
N VAL A 102 4.78 2.83 -6.51
CA VAL A 102 5.08 3.70 -5.38
C VAL A 102 3.84 3.74 -4.50
N MET A 103 3.98 3.25 -3.27
CA MET A 103 2.84 3.09 -2.37
C MET A 103 2.62 4.29 -1.47
N PHE A 104 3.70 4.92 -1.03
CA PHE A 104 3.63 6.08 -0.15
C PHE A 104 4.63 7.12 -0.61
N GLU A 105 4.33 8.39 -0.33
CA GLU A 105 5.25 9.48 -0.65
C GLU A 105 5.34 10.41 0.55
N ILE A 106 6.46 11.08 0.69
CA ILE A 106 6.68 11.97 1.81
C ILE A 106 7.46 13.20 1.32
N ALA A 107 7.16 14.35 1.87
CA ALA A 107 7.85 15.60 1.53
C ALA A 107 7.85 16.54 2.73
N GLY A 108 8.67 17.57 2.65
CA GLY A 108 8.65 18.61 3.68
C GLY A 108 9.50 18.32 4.89
N VAL A 109 10.38 17.30 4.81
CA VAL A 109 11.30 16.97 5.90
C VAL A 109 12.67 16.70 5.29
N PRO A 110 13.74 16.79 6.08
CA PRO A 110 15.09 16.50 5.56
C PRO A 110 15.19 15.06 5.06
N GLU A 111 16.11 14.84 4.14
CA GLU A 111 16.25 13.53 3.50
C GLU A 111 16.41 12.40 4.51
N GLU A 112 17.29 12.58 5.50
CA GLU A 112 17.51 11.49 6.46
C GLU A 112 16.28 11.20 7.28
N ILE A 113 15.46 12.19 7.59
CA ILE A 113 14.22 11.98 8.31
C ILE A 113 13.22 11.25 7.40
N ALA A 114 13.14 11.66 6.14
CA ALA A 114 12.23 11.03 5.19
C ALA A 114 12.60 9.56 4.97
N ARG A 115 13.89 9.29 4.78
CA ARG A 115 14.33 7.90 4.55
C ARG A 115 14.07 7.01 5.75
N GLU A 116 14.30 7.52 6.96
CA GLU A 116 14.06 6.73 8.15
C GLU A 116 12.56 6.49 8.36
N ALA A 117 11.73 7.50 8.11
CA ALA A 117 10.29 7.32 8.23
C ALA A 117 9.78 6.25 7.27
N LEU A 118 10.28 6.27 6.03
CA LEU A 118 9.87 5.28 5.04
C LEU A 118 10.41 3.88 5.40
N ARG A 119 11.61 3.80 5.96
CA ARG A 119 12.16 2.52 6.40
C ARG A 119 11.29 1.91 7.51
N LEU A 120 10.89 2.74 8.47
CA LEU A 120 10.03 2.26 9.55
C LEU A 120 8.68 1.82 9.01
N ALA A 121 8.14 2.56 8.04
CA ALA A 121 6.87 2.19 7.43
C ALA A 121 6.98 0.85 6.72
N SER A 122 8.13 0.59 6.09
CA SER A 122 8.30 -0.66 5.35
C SER A 122 8.17 -1.88 6.23
N HIS A 123 8.49 -1.75 7.52
CA HIS A 123 8.38 -2.87 8.44
C HIS A 123 6.92 -3.25 8.73
N LYS A 124 5.98 -2.39 8.37
CA LYS A 124 4.56 -2.67 8.56
C LYS A 124 3.93 -3.31 7.33
N LEU A 125 4.69 -3.43 6.26
CA LEU A 125 4.16 -3.93 4.99
C LEU A 125 4.64 -5.37 4.76
N PRO A 126 3.85 -6.18 4.05
CA PRO A 126 4.16 -7.60 3.87
C PRO A 126 5.06 -7.91 2.68
N ILE A 127 5.50 -6.88 1.95
CA ILE A 127 6.28 -7.09 0.73
C ILE A 127 7.58 -6.31 0.81
N LYS A 128 8.54 -6.71 0.01
CA LYS A 128 9.83 -6.02 -0.05
C LYS A 128 9.67 -4.68 -0.72
N THR A 129 10.40 -3.70 -0.25
CA THR A 129 10.26 -2.32 -0.71
C THR A 129 11.62 -1.68 -0.93
N LYS A 130 11.60 -0.53 -1.60
CA LYS A 130 12.78 0.26 -1.85
C LYS A 130 12.40 1.71 -1.72
N ILE A 131 13.28 2.53 -1.16
CA ILE A 131 13.04 3.97 -1.06
C ILE A 131 13.57 4.60 -2.35
N VAL A 132 12.73 5.41 -2.98
CA VAL A 132 13.09 6.09 -4.22
C VAL A 132 12.91 7.58 -4.06
N ALA A 133 13.72 8.35 -4.77
CA ALA A 133 13.63 9.79 -4.75
C ALA A 133 12.82 10.26 -5.93
N ARG A 134 12.35 11.49 -5.84
CA ARG A 134 11.62 12.06 -6.96
C ARG A 134 12.54 12.09 -8.14
N THR A 135 11.94 11.84 -9.29
CA THR A 135 12.70 11.51 -10.40
C THR A 135 13.31 12.61 -11.09
N GLU A 136 13.95 13.39 -10.41
CA GLU A 136 14.88 14.09 -11.08
C GLU A 136 15.69 13.07 -11.68
N GLU A 137 15.61 12.05 -11.13
CA GLU A 137 16.22 11.04 -11.62
C GLU A 137 15.49 10.51 -12.65
N ALA A 138 14.32 10.75 -12.74
CA ALA A 138 13.67 10.22 -13.84
C ALA A 138 14.28 10.90 -14.95
N GLY A 139 14.76 11.93 -14.65
CA GLY A 139 15.38 12.48 -15.70
C GLY A 139 16.42 11.60 -16.12
N GLU A 140 16.76 11.00 -15.40
CA GLU A 140 17.66 10.32 -15.81
C GLU A 140 17.53 9.29 -15.92
#